data_8ddfc424cd13f21b9313839bac12d28d
#
_entry.id   8ddfc424cd13f21b9313839bac12d28d
#
_cell.length_a   1.000
_cell.length_b   1.000
_cell.length_c   1.000
_cell.angle_alpha   90.00
_cell.angle_beta   90.00
_cell.angle_gamma   90.00
#
_symmetry.space_group_name_H-M   'P 1'
#
loop_
_entity.id
_entity.type
_entity.pdbx_description
1 polymer ?
#
loop_
_entity_poly.entity_id
_entity_poly.type
_entity_poly.pdbx_seq_one_letter_code
_entity_poly.pdbx_strand_id
1 'polypeptide(L)'
;GTVTSVSAVEAFTSSTRRAAASRVGAVTASARHGAEQAQAVLRETNTIATRFAKAHKASDLADAKAWSRLDARISDNARILDEPAARLSIRDAGSLKDRAGKANKDTNTLVSAARRALAIKQEADARESLAKAVGEATKLRDGVKRDDDTGTAIDDLTTILERAAEPGKDVTVKELEDLASRVEQARKTLEQAIATQAEHAKAKRAAEEKAARERQERERQSEQQTVPDPTPPQQQQQWIPQYQSGQSGQSGQSGGTGSQPGNGWSVPAPSDGNGLPGNDPGL
;
A
#
# COMPACT_ATOMS: atom_id res chain seq x y z
N GLY A 1 10.15 -0.24 102.48
CA GLY A 1 10.87 0.06 101.28
C GLY A 1 10.67 -0.99 100.15
N THR A 2 9.43 -1.50 99.91
CA THR A 2 9.21 -2.55 98.85
C THR A 2 8.09 -2.17 97.80
N VAL A 3 7.57 -0.98 97.82
CA VAL A 3 6.45 -0.62 96.90
C VAL A 3 6.96 0.04 95.61
N THR A 4 8.18 0.57 95.59
CA THR A 4 8.71 1.30 94.40
C THR A 4 9.26 0.41 93.27
N SER A 5 9.60 -0.83 93.52
CA SER A 5 10.19 -1.76 92.50
C SER A 5 9.15 -2.40 91.55
N VAL A 6 7.91 -2.60 92.04
CA VAL A 6 6.87 -3.21 91.17
C VAL A 6 6.38 -2.29 90.12
N SER A 7 6.20 -1.02 90.45
CA SER A 7 5.74 0.00 89.45
C SER A 7 6.75 0.26 88.35
N ALA A 8 8.05 0.18 88.57
CA ALA A 8 9.11 0.38 87.58
C ALA A 8 9.18 -0.80 86.58
N VAL A 9 8.98 -2.03 87.06
CA VAL A 9 8.95 -3.22 86.22
C VAL A 9 7.71 -3.26 85.30
N GLU A 10 6.54 -2.86 85.84
CA GLU A 10 5.31 -2.73 85.01
C GLU A 10 5.40 -1.62 83.97
N ALA A 11 5.99 -0.48 84.29
CA ALA A 11 6.22 0.58 83.36
C ALA A 11 7.21 0.19 82.21
N PHE A 12 8.29 -0.53 82.57
CA PHE A 12 9.26 -1.06 81.63
C PHE A 12 8.66 -2.14 80.70
N THR A 13 7.89 -3.05 81.23
CA THR A 13 7.21 -4.11 80.46
C THR A 13 6.12 -3.55 79.58
N SER A 14 5.41 -2.48 79.96
CA SER A 14 4.42 -1.80 79.15
C SER A 14 5.04 -1.00 78.07
N SER A 15 6.19 -0.33 78.26
CA SER A 15 6.92 0.44 77.24
C SER A 15 7.53 -0.49 76.15
N THR A 16 8.13 -1.61 76.60
CA THR A 16 8.65 -2.61 75.62
C THR A 16 7.56 -3.27 74.80
N ARG A 17 6.39 -3.60 75.43
CA ARG A 17 5.22 -4.08 74.63
C ARG A 17 4.71 -3.04 73.65
N ARG A 18 4.62 -1.79 73.97
CA ARG A 18 4.23 -0.70 73.03
C ARG A 18 5.24 -0.53 71.90
N ALA A 19 6.56 -0.55 72.20
CA ALA A 19 7.60 -0.51 71.21
C ALA A 19 7.57 -1.71 70.24
N ALA A 20 7.35 -2.92 70.78
CA ALA A 20 7.19 -4.12 69.99
C ALA A 20 5.94 -4.06 69.10
N ALA A 21 4.79 -3.64 69.63
CA ALA A 21 3.55 -3.48 68.87
C ALA A 21 3.69 -2.41 67.77
N SER A 22 4.38 -1.31 68.02
CA SER A 22 4.67 -0.26 67.01
C SER A 22 5.56 -0.78 65.86
N ARG A 23 6.60 -1.58 66.19
CA ARG A 23 7.47 -2.22 65.19
C ARG A 23 6.72 -3.23 64.33
N VAL A 24 5.88 -4.09 64.93
CA VAL A 24 5.04 -5.03 64.19
C VAL A 24 4.06 -4.28 63.27
N GLY A 25 3.46 -3.20 63.76
CA GLY A 25 2.58 -2.34 62.97
C GLY A 25 3.29 -1.74 61.75
N ALA A 26 4.52 -1.23 61.95
CA ALA A 26 5.32 -0.65 60.86
C ALA A 26 5.73 -1.69 59.80
N VAL A 27 6.14 -2.90 60.23
CA VAL A 27 6.49 -3.99 59.29
C VAL A 27 5.27 -4.47 58.53
N THR A 28 4.09 -4.56 59.19
CA THR A 28 2.84 -4.95 58.55
C THR A 28 2.43 -3.90 57.48
N ALA A 29 2.52 -2.62 57.82
CA ALA A 29 2.23 -1.53 56.89
C ALA A 29 3.18 -1.56 55.67
N SER A 30 4.47 -1.77 55.88
CA SER A 30 5.47 -1.90 54.83
C SER A 30 5.20 -3.09 53.91
N ALA A 31 4.84 -4.27 54.46
CA ALA A 31 4.50 -5.45 53.66
C ALA A 31 3.26 -5.21 52.78
N ARG A 32 2.20 -4.62 53.34
CA ARG A 32 0.98 -4.27 52.61
C ARG A 32 1.24 -3.26 51.51
N HIS A 33 2.02 -2.23 51.80
CA HIS A 33 2.41 -1.24 50.80
C HIS A 33 3.21 -1.87 49.62
N GLY A 34 4.12 -2.80 49.91
CA GLY A 34 4.84 -3.56 48.92
C GLY A 34 3.92 -4.41 48.02
N ALA A 35 2.85 -4.99 48.59
CA ALA A 35 1.85 -5.73 47.83
C ALA A 35 1.00 -4.78 46.94
N GLU A 36 0.58 -3.64 47.45
CA GLU A 36 -0.16 -2.63 46.71
C GLU A 36 0.65 -2.10 45.52
N GLN A 37 1.94 -1.83 45.73
CA GLN A 37 2.84 -1.43 44.64
C GLN A 37 2.95 -2.52 43.57
N ALA A 38 3.11 -3.78 43.94
CA ALA A 38 3.18 -4.89 42.99
C ALA A 38 1.86 -5.05 42.20
N GLN A 39 0.71 -4.89 42.88
CA GLN A 39 -0.60 -4.87 42.18
C GLN A 39 -0.74 -3.66 41.23
N ALA A 40 -0.23 -2.47 41.60
CA ALA A 40 -0.26 -1.29 40.72
C ALA A 40 0.51 -1.55 39.43
N VAL A 41 1.73 -2.10 39.52
CA VAL A 41 2.52 -2.48 38.34
C VAL A 41 1.82 -3.55 37.50
N LEU A 42 1.24 -4.57 38.13
CA LEU A 42 0.48 -5.61 37.46
C LEU A 42 -0.76 -5.02 36.74
N ARG A 43 -1.44 -4.05 37.34
CA ARG A 43 -2.62 -3.38 36.75
C ARG A 43 -2.26 -2.65 35.47
N GLU A 44 -1.13 -1.95 35.47
CA GLU A 44 -0.63 -1.27 34.28
C GLU A 44 -0.34 -2.28 33.15
N THR A 45 0.42 -3.32 33.43
CA THR A 45 0.74 -4.37 32.45
C THR A 45 -0.51 -5.10 31.95
N ASN A 46 -1.46 -5.39 32.84
CA ASN A 46 -2.73 -6.02 32.49
C ASN A 46 -3.58 -5.10 31.59
N THR A 47 -3.50 -3.80 31.79
CA THR A 47 -4.16 -2.81 30.89
C THR A 47 -3.58 -2.87 29.49
N ILE A 48 -2.25 -2.95 29.35
CA ILE A 48 -1.58 -3.11 28.04
C ILE A 48 -2.01 -4.42 27.38
N ALA A 49 -2.00 -5.53 28.12
CA ALA A 49 -2.43 -6.83 27.64
C ALA A 49 -3.88 -6.82 27.15
N THR A 50 -4.78 -6.22 27.94
CA THR A 50 -6.21 -6.11 27.62
C THR A 50 -6.43 -5.25 26.36
N ARG A 51 -5.71 -4.15 26.19
CA ARG A 51 -5.77 -3.32 24.97
C ARG A 51 -5.34 -4.12 23.74
N PHE A 52 -4.26 -4.89 23.87
CA PHE A 52 -3.80 -5.76 22.79
C PHE A 52 -4.85 -6.81 22.44
N ALA A 53 -5.39 -7.53 23.45
CA ALA A 53 -6.42 -8.56 23.24
C ALA A 53 -7.73 -8.00 22.64
N LYS A 54 -8.10 -6.75 22.96
CA LYS A 54 -9.26 -6.09 22.34
C LYS A 54 -9.02 -5.65 20.89
N ALA A 55 -7.79 -5.30 20.55
CA ALA A 55 -7.43 -4.83 19.21
C ALA A 55 -7.24 -5.97 18.20
N HIS A 56 -6.95 -7.19 18.67
CA HIS A 56 -6.58 -8.33 17.82
C HIS A 56 -7.35 -9.59 18.21
N LYS A 57 -7.58 -10.45 17.22
CA LYS A 57 -8.19 -11.78 17.38
C LYS A 57 -7.13 -12.87 17.26
N ALA A 58 -7.46 -14.07 17.69
CA ALA A 58 -6.57 -15.23 17.55
C ALA A 58 -6.16 -15.51 16.09
N SER A 59 -7.05 -15.24 15.13
CA SER A 59 -6.80 -15.37 13.69
C SER A 59 -5.78 -14.38 13.12
N ASP A 60 -5.55 -13.27 13.81
CA ASP A 60 -4.63 -12.22 13.35
C ASP A 60 -3.17 -12.56 13.69
N LEU A 61 -2.94 -13.61 14.49
CA LEU A 61 -1.63 -14.05 14.93
C LEU A 61 -1.20 -15.33 14.20
N ALA A 62 0.08 -15.45 13.89
CA ALA A 62 0.67 -16.67 13.35
C ALA A 62 0.56 -17.86 14.34
N ASP A 63 0.53 -17.59 15.65
CA ASP A 63 0.26 -18.58 16.69
C ASP A 63 -0.98 -18.17 17.49
N ALA A 64 -2.12 -18.78 17.17
CA ALA A 64 -3.37 -18.57 17.88
C ALA A 64 -3.29 -18.93 19.39
N LYS A 65 -2.39 -19.87 19.78
CA LYS A 65 -2.18 -20.23 21.18
C LYS A 65 -1.56 -19.08 21.98
N ALA A 66 -0.75 -18.22 21.32
CA ALA A 66 -0.18 -17.04 22.00
C ALA A 66 -1.29 -16.08 22.45
N TRP A 67 -2.32 -15.89 21.64
CA TRP A 67 -3.49 -15.08 22.01
C TRP A 67 -4.28 -15.73 23.16
N SER A 68 -4.61 -17.01 23.07
CA SER A 68 -5.39 -17.72 24.09
C SER A 68 -4.69 -17.75 25.46
N ARG A 69 -3.34 -17.90 25.47
CA ARG A 69 -2.56 -17.82 26.69
C ARG A 69 -2.56 -16.43 27.31
N LEU A 70 -2.50 -15.39 26.48
CA LEU A 70 -2.58 -14.01 26.93
C LEU A 70 -3.95 -13.71 27.54
N ASP A 71 -5.03 -14.10 26.89
CA ASP A 71 -6.40 -13.90 27.34
C ASP A 71 -6.68 -14.61 28.68
N ALA A 72 -6.25 -15.87 28.81
CA ALA A 72 -6.31 -16.60 30.05
C ALA A 72 -5.53 -15.90 31.19
N ARG A 73 -4.32 -15.39 30.91
CA ARG A 73 -3.52 -14.65 31.88
C ARG A 73 -4.18 -13.34 32.32
N ILE A 74 -4.82 -12.59 31.39
CA ILE A 74 -5.59 -11.39 31.74
C ILE A 74 -6.69 -11.72 32.75
N SER A 75 -7.40 -12.81 32.54
CA SER A 75 -8.44 -13.32 33.47
C SER A 75 -7.90 -13.73 34.83
N ASP A 76 -6.75 -14.42 34.86
CA ASP A 76 -6.09 -14.80 36.09
C ASP A 76 -5.57 -13.59 36.86
N ASN A 77 -5.05 -12.58 36.19
CA ASN A 77 -4.58 -11.35 36.80
C ASN A 77 -5.70 -10.59 37.53
N ALA A 78 -6.93 -10.64 37.03
CA ALA A 78 -8.07 -9.98 37.66
C ALA A 78 -8.24 -10.49 39.13
N ARG A 79 -8.08 -11.79 39.35
CA ARG A 79 -8.18 -12.37 40.71
C ARG A 79 -7.09 -11.86 41.67
N ILE A 80 -5.87 -11.64 41.16
CA ILE A 80 -4.76 -11.10 41.95
C ILE A 80 -5.00 -9.60 42.23
N LEU A 81 -5.56 -8.87 41.28
CA LEU A 81 -5.84 -7.42 41.39
C LEU A 81 -7.02 -7.13 42.33
N ASP A 82 -7.96 -8.03 42.47
CA ASP A 82 -9.15 -7.90 43.35
C ASP A 82 -8.85 -8.22 44.81
N GLU A 83 -7.68 -8.80 45.14
CA GLU A 83 -7.29 -9.17 46.50
C GLU A 83 -6.94 -7.90 47.30
N PRO A 84 -7.60 -7.65 48.49
CA PRO A 84 -7.44 -6.40 49.22
C PRO A 84 -6.15 -6.41 50.07
N ALA A 85 -5.06 -5.91 49.53
CA ALA A 85 -3.74 -5.90 50.22
C ALA A 85 -3.76 -5.23 51.60
N ALA A 86 -4.58 -4.19 51.79
CA ALA A 86 -4.68 -3.45 53.04
C ALA A 86 -5.12 -4.28 54.28
N ARG A 87 -5.79 -5.43 54.07
CA ARG A 87 -6.33 -6.30 55.15
C ARG A 87 -5.49 -7.54 55.41
N LEU A 88 -4.41 -7.75 54.67
CA LEU A 88 -3.62 -8.98 54.74
C LEU A 88 -2.67 -8.99 55.94
N SER A 89 -2.35 -10.21 56.42
CA SER A 89 -1.21 -10.42 57.31
C SER A 89 0.12 -10.12 56.62
N ILE A 90 1.22 -10.01 57.35
CA ILE A 90 2.57 -9.82 56.78
C ILE A 90 2.88 -10.97 55.78
N ARG A 91 2.58 -12.18 56.12
CA ARG A 91 2.84 -13.37 55.30
C ARG A 91 2.01 -13.34 54.02
N ASP A 92 0.72 -13.02 54.11
CA ASP A 92 -0.20 -13.02 53.00
C ASP A 92 0.10 -11.85 52.07
N ALA A 93 0.46 -10.67 52.63
CA ALA A 93 0.92 -9.52 51.84
C ALA A 93 2.21 -9.83 51.08
N GLY A 94 3.18 -10.54 51.71
CA GLY A 94 4.37 -11.04 51.01
C GLY A 94 4.03 -11.99 49.87
N SER A 95 3.14 -12.96 50.11
CA SER A 95 2.66 -13.88 49.06
C SER A 95 1.95 -13.18 47.93
N LEU A 96 1.10 -12.18 48.21
CA LEU A 96 0.43 -11.38 47.20
C LEU A 96 1.43 -10.57 46.33
N LYS A 97 2.43 -9.95 47.00
CA LYS A 97 3.52 -9.26 46.31
C LYS A 97 4.24 -10.17 45.30
N ASP A 98 4.61 -11.37 45.75
CA ASP A 98 5.34 -12.34 44.93
C ASP A 98 4.48 -12.85 43.76
N ARG A 99 3.20 -13.15 43.98
CA ARG A 99 2.24 -13.56 42.96
C ARG A 99 2.02 -12.44 41.95
N ALA A 100 1.83 -11.20 42.37
CA ALA A 100 1.67 -10.06 41.49
C ALA A 100 2.94 -9.80 40.67
N GLY A 101 4.13 -9.88 41.28
CA GLY A 101 5.40 -9.73 40.58
C GLY A 101 5.64 -10.81 39.53
N LYS A 102 5.32 -12.09 39.85
CA LYS A 102 5.37 -13.19 38.87
C LYS A 102 4.36 -12.98 37.73
N ALA A 103 3.13 -12.67 38.07
CA ALA A 103 2.07 -12.42 37.10
C ALA A 103 2.43 -11.28 36.13
N ASN A 104 3.05 -10.22 36.65
CA ASN A 104 3.56 -9.10 35.82
C ASN A 104 4.61 -9.57 34.79
N LYS A 105 5.62 -10.33 35.21
CA LYS A 105 6.65 -10.90 34.35
C LYS A 105 6.06 -11.81 33.27
N ASP A 106 5.18 -12.73 33.68
CA ASP A 106 4.52 -13.67 32.78
C ASP A 106 3.67 -12.93 31.74
N THR A 107 2.91 -11.91 32.16
CA THR A 107 2.08 -11.09 31.27
C THR A 107 2.91 -10.35 30.24
N ASN A 108 4.03 -9.73 30.66
CA ASN A 108 4.95 -9.06 29.72
C ASN A 108 5.53 -10.03 28.69
N THR A 109 5.89 -11.24 29.13
CA THR A 109 6.40 -12.29 28.23
C THR A 109 5.32 -12.70 27.21
N LEU A 110 4.08 -12.90 27.65
CA LEU A 110 2.97 -13.27 26.76
C LEU A 110 2.59 -12.14 25.80
N VAL A 111 2.56 -10.89 26.22
CA VAL A 111 2.35 -9.73 25.35
C VAL A 111 3.44 -9.66 24.27
N SER A 112 4.70 -9.86 24.66
CA SER A 112 5.81 -9.87 23.72
C SER A 112 5.71 -11.01 22.70
N ALA A 113 5.33 -12.22 23.15
CA ALA A 113 5.10 -13.36 22.27
C ALA A 113 3.93 -13.11 21.30
N ALA A 114 2.82 -12.56 21.79
CA ALA A 114 1.67 -12.23 20.97
C ALA A 114 1.99 -11.15 19.91
N ARG A 115 2.74 -10.12 20.26
CA ARG A 115 3.21 -9.08 19.32
C ARG A 115 4.12 -9.67 18.24
N ARG A 116 5.02 -10.58 18.59
CA ARG A 116 5.87 -11.28 17.61
C ARG A 116 5.03 -12.14 16.65
N ALA A 117 4.06 -12.89 17.19
CA ALA A 117 3.17 -13.71 16.38
C ALA A 117 2.31 -12.86 15.42
N LEU A 118 1.89 -11.66 15.85
CA LEU A 118 1.21 -10.69 15.01
C LEU A 118 2.12 -10.20 13.88
N ALA A 119 3.33 -9.78 14.18
CA ALA A 119 4.28 -9.29 13.19
C ALA A 119 4.62 -10.36 12.14
N ILE A 120 4.82 -11.62 12.56
CA ILE A 120 5.05 -12.75 11.65
C ILE A 120 3.85 -12.95 10.69
N LYS A 121 2.62 -12.87 11.22
CA LYS A 121 1.42 -13.01 10.39
C LYS A 121 1.30 -11.87 9.38
N GLN A 122 1.49 -10.64 9.83
CA GLN A 122 1.43 -9.45 8.94
C GLN A 122 2.49 -9.54 7.83
N GLU A 123 3.70 -9.96 8.15
CA GLU A 123 4.75 -10.17 7.13
C GLU A 123 4.36 -11.26 6.14
N ALA A 124 3.85 -12.39 6.61
CA ALA A 124 3.40 -13.48 5.74
C ALA A 124 2.27 -13.04 4.80
N ASP A 125 1.27 -12.33 5.33
CA ASP A 125 0.15 -11.82 4.55
C ASP A 125 0.58 -10.78 3.50
N ALA A 126 1.52 -9.90 3.85
CA ALA A 126 2.08 -8.93 2.92
C ALA A 126 2.88 -9.60 1.80
N ARG A 127 3.68 -10.65 2.12
CA ARG A 127 4.41 -11.45 1.12
C ARG A 127 3.45 -12.21 0.20
N GLU A 128 2.39 -12.80 0.73
CA GLU A 128 1.36 -13.47 -0.06
C GLU A 128 0.64 -12.51 -1.00
N SER A 129 0.26 -11.32 -0.50
CA SER A 129 -0.35 -10.26 -1.31
C SER A 129 0.57 -9.81 -2.45
N LEU A 130 1.85 -9.60 -2.17
CA LEU A 130 2.84 -9.24 -3.18
C LEU A 130 2.99 -10.36 -4.22
N ALA A 131 3.14 -11.60 -3.80
CA ALA A 131 3.27 -12.74 -4.70
C ALA A 131 2.05 -12.90 -5.63
N LYS A 132 0.85 -12.67 -5.10
CA LYS A 132 -0.39 -12.66 -5.90
C LYS A 132 -0.38 -11.54 -6.94
N ALA A 133 -0.06 -10.30 -6.52
CA ALA A 133 0.02 -9.17 -7.43
C ALA A 133 1.05 -9.39 -8.54
N VAL A 134 2.24 -9.88 -8.21
CA VAL A 134 3.30 -10.25 -9.16
C VAL A 134 2.81 -11.32 -10.14
N GLY A 135 2.13 -12.37 -9.64
CA GLY A 135 1.62 -13.45 -10.49
C GLY A 135 0.55 -12.98 -11.48
N GLU A 136 -0.37 -12.11 -11.05
CA GLU A 136 -1.41 -11.53 -11.92
C GLU A 136 -0.80 -10.58 -12.96
N ALA A 137 0.12 -9.72 -12.55
CA ALA A 137 0.79 -8.76 -13.43
C ALA A 137 1.69 -9.46 -14.47
N THR A 138 2.37 -10.52 -14.08
CA THR A 138 3.19 -11.35 -15.00
C THR A 138 2.32 -12.01 -16.06
N LYS A 139 1.19 -12.60 -15.67
CA LYS A 139 0.23 -13.20 -16.61
C LYS A 139 -0.30 -12.18 -17.63
N LEU A 140 -0.64 -10.98 -17.16
CA LEU A 140 -1.09 -9.91 -18.03
C LEU A 140 0.01 -9.51 -19.02
N ARG A 141 1.23 -9.22 -18.53
CA ARG A 141 2.38 -8.85 -19.36
C ARG A 141 2.67 -9.88 -20.44
N ASP A 142 2.70 -11.16 -20.07
CA ASP A 142 3.05 -12.26 -20.97
C ASP A 142 1.94 -12.54 -22.01
N GLY A 143 0.70 -12.14 -21.73
CA GLY A 143 -0.44 -12.23 -22.64
C GLY A 143 -0.56 -11.08 -23.64
N VAL A 144 0.22 -9.99 -23.48
CA VAL A 144 0.10 -8.78 -24.30
C VAL A 144 1.17 -8.75 -25.37
N LYS A 145 0.76 -8.47 -26.61
CA LYS A 145 1.71 -8.23 -27.72
C LYS A 145 2.29 -6.82 -27.58
N ARG A 146 3.63 -6.75 -27.59
CA ARG A 146 4.36 -5.49 -27.57
C ARG A 146 4.20 -4.75 -28.89
N ASP A 147 3.81 -3.49 -28.85
CA ASP A 147 3.78 -2.54 -29.95
C ASP A 147 4.04 -1.10 -29.44
N ASP A 148 3.77 -0.11 -30.27
CA ASP A 148 4.01 1.31 -29.94
C ASP A 148 3.11 1.79 -28.78
N ASP A 149 1.88 1.26 -28.66
CA ASP A 149 0.93 1.65 -27.62
C ASP A 149 1.24 1.00 -26.26
N THR A 150 1.74 -0.25 -26.25
CA THR A 150 1.92 -1.06 -25.04
C THR A 150 3.37 -1.17 -24.58
N GLY A 151 4.35 -0.87 -25.45
CA GLY A 151 5.76 -1.11 -25.22
C GLY A 151 6.30 -0.49 -23.94
N THR A 152 6.06 0.78 -23.71
CA THR A 152 6.50 1.52 -22.51
C THR A 152 5.89 0.92 -21.24
N ALA A 153 4.59 0.64 -21.25
CA ALA A 153 3.90 0.07 -20.08
C ALA A 153 4.39 -1.35 -19.74
N ILE A 154 4.76 -2.14 -20.74
CA ILE A 154 5.40 -3.46 -20.56
C ILE A 154 6.78 -3.32 -19.92
N ASP A 155 7.60 -2.36 -20.34
CA ASP A 155 8.94 -2.14 -19.81
C ASP A 155 8.88 -1.65 -18.37
N ASP A 156 8.01 -0.70 -18.06
CA ASP A 156 7.79 -0.19 -16.71
C ASP A 156 7.32 -1.32 -15.77
N LEU A 157 6.34 -2.12 -16.20
CA LEU A 157 5.87 -3.25 -15.44
C LEU A 157 6.98 -4.28 -15.23
N THR A 158 7.78 -4.58 -16.24
CA THR A 158 8.90 -5.54 -16.13
C THR A 158 9.91 -5.08 -15.09
N THR A 159 10.29 -3.80 -15.11
CA THR A 159 11.22 -3.21 -14.13
C THR A 159 10.70 -3.33 -12.70
N ILE A 160 9.39 -3.13 -12.50
CA ILE A 160 8.77 -3.25 -11.17
C ILE A 160 8.68 -4.72 -10.76
N LEU A 161 8.34 -5.63 -11.68
CA LEU A 161 8.28 -7.07 -11.41
C LEU A 161 9.64 -7.66 -11.02
N GLU A 162 10.72 -7.24 -11.66
CA GLU A 162 12.08 -7.65 -11.30
C GLU A 162 12.41 -7.27 -9.85
N ARG A 163 12.03 -6.07 -9.43
CA ARG A 163 12.20 -5.60 -8.05
C ARG A 163 11.32 -6.37 -7.04
N ALA A 164 10.11 -6.74 -7.47
CA ALA A 164 9.13 -7.40 -6.61
C ALA A 164 9.32 -8.92 -6.52
N ALA A 165 10.05 -9.53 -7.46
CA ALA A 165 10.28 -10.98 -7.51
C ALA A 165 11.18 -11.48 -6.36
N GLU A 166 12.14 -10.68 -5.93
CA GLU A 166 13.08 -11.03 -4.86
C GLU A 166 13.15 -9.91 -3.80
N PRO A 167 12.10 -9.70 -3.01
CA PRO A 167 12.18 -8.77 -1.90
C PRO A 167 13.20 -9.29 -0.88
N GLY A 168 14.15 -8.44 -0.50
CA GLY A 168 15.21 -8.79 0.46
C GLY A 168 14.66 -9.41 1.75
N LYS A 169 15.52 -10.06 2.53
CA LYS A 169 15.14 -10.72 3.79
C LYS A 169 14.75 -9.73 4.88
N ASP A 170 15.29 -8.53 4.85
CA ASP A 170 15.09 -7.48 5.87
C ASP A 170 14.07 -6.43 5.46
N VAL A 171 13.20 -6.75 4.46
CA VAL A 171 12.16 -5.83 3.97
C VAL A 171 11.02 -5.77 4.96
N THR A 172 10.61 -4.56 5.31
CA THR A 172 9.50 -4.31 6.23
C THR A 172 8.14 -4.62 5.58
N VAL A 173 7.12 -4.87 6.40
CA VAL A 173 5.73 -5.08 5.94
C VAL A 173 5.28 -3.92 5.05
N LYS A 174 5.57 -2.68 5.45
CA LYS A 174 5.21 -1.49 4.68
C LYS A 174 5.88 -1.48 3.30
N GLU A 175 7.13 -1.85 3.20
CA GLU A 175 7.83 -1.91 1.90
C GLU A 175 7.27 -3.01 0.99
N LEU A 176 6.82 -4.14 1.56
CA LEU A 176 6.11 -5.19 0.82
C LEU A 176 4.77 -4.70 0.29
N GLU A 177 3.99 -3.98 1.10
CA GLU A 177 2.71 -3.36 0.72
C GLU A 177 2.92 -2.28 -0.36
N ASP A 178 3.95 -1.45 -0.22
CA ASP A 178 4.31 -0.43 -1.20
C ASP A 178 4.74 -1.07 -2.54
N LEU A 179 5.49 -2.17 -2.52
CA LEU A 179 5.83 -2.93 -3.72
C LEU A 179 4.59 -3.53 -4.39
N ALA A 180 3.70 -4.16 -3.62
CA ALA A 180 2.44 -4.70 -4.14
C ALA A 180 1.59 -3.61 -4.79
N SER A 181 1.49 -2.44 -4.16
CA SER A 181 0.78 -1.28 -4.70
C SER A 181 1.36 -0.78 -6.03
N ARG A 182 2.70 -0.73 -6.14
CA ARG A 182 3.39 -0.33 -7.38
C ARG A 182 3.16 -1.35 -8.50
N VAL A 183 3.20 -2.65 -8.20
CA VAL A 183 2.87 -3.71 -9.17
C VAL A 183 1.45 -3.53 -9.69
N GLU A 184 0.48 -3.28 -8.79
CA GLU A 184 -0.92 -3.05 -9.16
C GLU A 184 -1.11 -1.78 -10.00
N GLN A 185 -0.40 -0.70 -9.69
CA GLN A 185 -0.41 0.52 -10.48
C GLN A 185 0.12 0.30 -11.89
N ALA A 186 1.28 -0.35 -12.01
CA ALA A 186 1.87 -0.64 -13.31
C ALA A 186 0.99 -1.60 -14.14
N ARG A 187 0.35 -2.59 -13.49
CA ARG A 187 -0.63 -3.46 -14.12
C ARG A 187 -1.81 -2.67 -14.72
N LYS A 188 -2.38 -1.73 -13.94
CA LYS A 188 -3.46 -0.86 -14.42
C LYS A 188 -3.02 0.02 -15.59
N THR A 189 -1.79 0.52 -15.56
CA THR A 189 -1.24 1.30 -16.69
C THR A 189 -1.17 0.46 -17.96
N LEU A 190 -0.73 -0.80 -17.84
CA LEU A 190 -0.72 -1.72 -18.97
C LEU A 190 -2.15 -2.07 -19.46
N GLU A 191 -3.11 -2.26 -18.57
CA GLU A 191 -4.53 -2.45 -18.94
C GLU A 191 -5.09 -1.25 -19.73
N GLN A 192 -4.74 -0.03 -19.34
CA GLN A 192 -5.11 1.19 -20.05
C GLN A 192 -4.45 1.26 -21.43
N ALA A 193 -3.18 0.92 -21.54
CA ALA A 193 -2.48 0.86 -22.83
C ALA A 193 -3.11 -0.16 -23.80
N ILE A 194 -3.52 -1.33 -23.29
CA ILE A 194 -4.25 -2.34 -24.06
C ILE A 194 -5.61 -1.80 -24.56
N ALA A 195 -6.33 -1.07 -23.72
CA ALA A 195 -7.60 -0.46 -24.11
C ALA A 195 -7.39 0.59 -25.21
N THR A 196 -6.36 1.42 -25.11
CA THR A 196 -5.98 2.40 -26.14
C THR A 196 -5.61 1.72 -27.46
N GLN A 197 -4.81 0.67 -27.42
CA GLN A 197 -4.48 -0.16 -28.59
C GLN A 197 -5.73 -0.70 -29.29
N ALA A 198 -6.68 -1.21 -28.50
CA ALA A 198 -7.94 -1.72 -29.06
C ALA A 198 -8.77 -0.63 -29.75
N GLU A 199 -8.82 0.58 -29.21
CA GLU A 199 -9.48 1.73 -29.84
C GLU A 199 -8.76 2.18 -31.11
N HIS A 200 -7.42 2.26 -31.11
CA HIS A 200 -6.63 2.55 -32.32
C HIS A 200 -6.86 1.51 -33.41
N ALA A 201 -6.89 0.23 -33.05
CA ALA A 201 -7.16 -0.85 -34.00
C ALA A 201 -8.57 -0.76 -34.61
N LYS A 202 -9.59 -0.40 -33.82
CA LYS A 202 -10.95 -0.18 -34.32
C LYS A 202 -11.01 1.03 -35.27
N ALA A 203 -10.40 2.14 -34.87
CA ALA A 203 -10.36 3.35 -35.71
C ALA A 203 -9.67 3.08 -37.03
N LYS A 204 -8.55 2.34 -37.03
CA LYS A 204 -7.83 1.96 -38.25
C LYS A 204 -8.70 1.11 -39.19
N ARG A 205 -9.37 0.08 -38.66
CA ARG A 205 -10.29 -0.77 -39.44
C ARG A 205 -11.44 0.03 -40.05
N ALA A 206 -12.03 0.95 -39.26
CA ALA A 206 -13.10 1.81 -39.77
C ALA A 206 -12.62 2.77 -40.89
N ALA A 207 -11.40 3.31 -40.77
CA ALA A 207 -10.80 4.14 -41.80
C ALA A 207 -10.48 3.33 -43.06
N GLU A 208 -9.95 2.12 -42.94
CA GLU A 208 -9.68 1.21 -44.07
C GLU A 208 -10.98 0.81 -44.78
N GLU A 209 -12.03 0.49 -44.05
CA GLU A 209 -13.35 0.18 -44.61
C GLU A 209 -13.95 1.36 -45.37
N LYS A 210 -13.87 2.57 -44.80
CA LYS A 210 -14.31 3.82 -45.47
C LYS A 210 -13.54 4.05 -46.74
N ALA A 211 -12.21 3.94 -46.69
CA ALA A 211 -11.36 4.10 -47.87
C ALA A 211 -11.64 3.05 -48.96
N ALA A 212 -11.94 1.82 -48.58
CA ALA A 212 -12.33 0.76 -49.50
C ALA A 212 -13.67 1.07 -50.19
N ARG A 213 -14.68 1.54 -49.45
CA ARG A 213 -15.98 1.94 -49.98
C ARG A 213 -15.83 3.14 -50.97
N GLU A 214 -15.04 4.14 -50.59
CA GLU A 214 -14.78 5.31 -51.51
C GLU A 214 -14.06 4.90 -52.80
N ARG A 215 -13.12 3.94 -52.74
CA ARG A 215 -12.48 3.38 -53.94
C ARG A 215 -13.49 2.67 -54.83
N GLN A 216 -14.33 1.83 -54.24
CA GLN A 216 -15.36 1.09 -54.96
C GLN A 216 -16.40 2.01 -55.61
N GLU A 217 -16.78 3.11 -54.94
CA GLU A 217 -17.66 4.13 -55.54
C GLU A 217 -16.99 4.86 -56.68
N ARG A 218 -15.71 5.23 -56.60
CA ARG A 218 -14.97 5.87 -57.68
C ARG A 218 -14.84 4.93 -58.91
N GLU A 219 -14.58 3.64 -58.69
CA GLU A 219 -14.54 2.63 -59.76
C GLU A 219 -15.90 2.54 -60.48
N ARG A 220 -17.00 2.46 -59.71
CA ARG A 220 -18.36 2.47 -60.32
C ARG A 220 -18.69 3.74 -61.08
N GLN A 221 -18.25 4.90 -60.61
CA GLN A 221 -18.44 6.16 -61.31
C GLN A 221 -17.60 6.24 -62.60
N SER A 222 -16.39 5.70 -62.61
CA SER A 222 -15.55 5.64 -63.80
C SER A 222 -16.11 4.65 -64.85
N GLU A 223 -16.68 3.53 -64.44
CA GLU A 223 -17.36 2.60 -65.35
C GLU A 223 -18.63 3.18 -65.99
N GLN A 224 -19.36 4.03 -65.24
CA GLN A 224 -20.55 4.71 -65.80
C GLN A 224 -20.22 5.83 -66.77
N GLN A 225 -19.00 6.41 -66.74
CA GLN A 225 -18.56 7.44 -67.69
C GLN A 225 -17.96 6.87 -68.99
N THR A 226 -17.76 5.55 -69.07
CA THR A 226 -17.27 4.89 -70.29
C THR A 226 -18.40 4.33 -71.21
N VAL A 227 -19.61 4.86 -71.10
CA VAL A 227 -20.65 4.57 -72.08
C VAL A 227 -20.27 5.34 -73.38
N PRO A 228 -20.00 4.67 -74.53
CA PRO A 228 -19.68 5.35 -75.74
C PRO A 228 -20.90 6.15 -76.20
N ASP A 229 -20.68 7.45 -76.43
CA ASP A 229 -21.66 8.37 -77.04
C ASP A 229 -22.15 7.75 -78.36
N PRO A 230 -23.46 7.63 -78.60
CA PRO A 230 -23.96 7.11 -79.86
C PRO A 230 -23.58 8.15 -81.02
N THR A 231 -22.72 7.68 -81.86
CA THR A 231 -22.28 8.38 -83.13
C THR A 231 -23.44 8.97 -83.84
N PRO A 232 -23.46 10.28 -84.13
CA PRO A 232 -24.37 10.84 -85.16
C PRO A 232 -23.83 10.56 -86.60
N PRO A 233 -24.70 10.38 -87.59
CA PRO A 233 -24.31 9.91 -88.92
C PRO A 233 -23.53 10.99 -89.71
N GLN A 234 -22.57 10.51 -90.49
CA GLN A 234 -21.71 11.24 -91.39
C GLN A 234 -22.49 12.18 -92.29
N GLN A 235 -22.05 13.41 -92.36
CA GLN A 235 -22.17 14.19 -93.64
C GLN A 235 -20.75 14.56 -94.11
N GLN A 236 -20.50 14.03 -95.32
CA GLN A 236 -19.37 14.38 -96.15
C GLN A 236 -19.40 15.86 -96.49
N GLN A 237 -18.28 16.56 -96.43
CA GLN A 237 -17.83 17.52 -97.42
C GLN A 237 -16.39 17.99 -97.12
N GLN A 238 -15.52 17.58 -98.01
CA GLN A 238 -14.67 18.29 -98.92
C GLN A 238 -13.61 19.23 -98.38
N TRP A 239 -12.46 18.73 -98.46
CA TRP A 239 -11.20 19.18 -99.10
C TRP A 239 -10.98 20.67 -99.22
N ILE A 240 -9.86 21.24 -98.67
CA ILE A 240 -8.84 22.06 -99.39
C ILE A 240 -7.60 22.15 -98.45
N PRO A 241 -6.38 21.97 -99.00
CA PRO A 241 -5.13 22.19 -98.29
C PRO A 241 -4.57 23.58 -98.54
N GLN A 242 -4.02 24.19 -97.51
CA GLN A 242 -3.03 25.26 -97.82
C GLN A 242 -2.00 25.41 -96.70
N TYR A 243 -0.85 25.25 -97.10
CA TYR A 243 0.51 25.56 -96.75
C TYR A 243 0.72 26.68 -95.72
N GLN A 244 1.70 26.45 -94.88
CA GLN A 244 3.02 27.11 -94.85
C GLN A 244 3.39 27.68 -93.48
N SER A 245 4.46 27.17 -93.08
CA SER A 245 5.71 27.79 -92.63
C SER A 245 5.69 28.67 -91.37
N GLY A 246 6.54 28.27 -90.47
CA GLY A 246 7.69 29.11 -90.13
C GLY A 246 7.88 29.09 -88.58
N GLN A 247 8.85 28.44 -88.17
CA GLN A 247 10.16 28.91 -87.68
C GLN A 247 10.24 29.42 -86.27
N SER A 248 11.03 28.66 -85.56
CA SER A 248 12.13 29.06 -84.66
C SER A 248 11.88 29.90 -83.42
N GLY A 249 12.55 29.44 -82.34
CA GLY A 249 13.11 30.27 -81.26
C GLY A 249 12.84 29.71 -79.93
N GLN A 250 13.65 28.89 -79.33
CA GLN A 250 14.85 29.13 -78.59
C GLN A 250 14.61 29.73 -77.20
N SER A 251 15.02 28.92 -76.22
CA SER A 251 15.66 29.24 -74.93
C SER A 251 14.94 30.09 -73.89
N GLY A 252 15.07 29.58 -72.68
CA GLY A 252 14.93 30.35 -71.40
C GLY A 252 14.56 29.54 -70.20
N GLN A 253 15.43 28.92 -69.64
CA GLN A 253 15.94 28.73 -68.32
C GLN A 253 15.35 29.65 -67.24
N SER A 254 15.16 29.05 -66.07
CA SER A 254 15.16 29.50 -64.70
C SER A 254 13.79 29.42 -64.00
N GLY A 255 13.68 28.58 -62.96
CA GLY A 255 13.94 28.97 -61.62
C GLY A 255 12.66 29.43 -60.91
N GLY A 256 12.13 28.70 -60.02
CA GLY A 256 11.04 29.17 -59.17
C GLY A 256 10.46 28.07 -58.25
N THR A 257 11.13 27.88 -57.23
CA THR A 257 10.60 27.46 -55.89
C THR A 257 9.08 27.43 -55.75
N GLY A 258 8.54 26.23 -55.68
CA GLY A 258 7.15 25.97 -55.32
C GLY A 258 7.01 25.70 -53.83
N SER A 259 6.30 26.57 -53.20
CA SER A 259 5.93 26.44 -51.77
C SER A 259 4.91 25.35 -51.55
N GLN A 260 5.26 24.43 -50.74
CA GLN A 260 4.38 23.41 -50.21
C GLN A 260 3.64 23.99 -48.98
N PRO A 261 2.32 23.89 -48.83
CA PRO A 261 1.65 24.25 -47.59
C PRO A 261 1.80 23.09 -46.62
N GLY A 262 2.69 23.26 -45.67
CA GLY A 262 2.81 22.38 -44.51
C GLY A 262 1.64 22.59 -43.55
N ASN A 263 0.85 21.55 -43.34
CA ASN A 263 -0.05 21.47 -42.19
C ASN A 263 0.78 21.27 -40.90
N GLY A 264 1.23 22.39 -40.34
CA GLY A 264 1.85 22.42 -39.04
C GLY A 264 0.80 22.24 -37.93
N TRP A 265 0.80 21.12 -37.29
CA TRP A 265 0.18 20.98 -35.97
C TRP A 265 1.10 21.64 -34.96
N SER A 266 0.69 22.78 -34.44
CA SER A 266 1.34 23.45 -33.32
C SER A 266 0.96 22.72 -32.04
N VAL A 267 1.94 22.08 -31.44
CA VAL A 267 1.86 21.57 -30.05
C VAL A 267 2.08 22.78 -29.12
N PRO A 268 1.18 23.10 -28.19
CA PRO A 268 1.45 24.13 -27.18
C PRO A 268 2.60 23.68 -26.28
N ALA A 269 3.55 24.56 -26.04
CA ALA A 269 4.63 24.37 -25.10
C ALA A 269 4.09 24.19 -23.67
N PRO A 270 4.73 23.33 -22.83
CA PRO A 270 4.37 23.22 -21.44
C PRO A 270 4.68 24.52 -20.70
N SER A 271 3.70 25.02 -20.00
CA SER A 271 3.77 26.17 -19.11
C SER A 271 4.61 25.81 -17.89
N ASP A 272 5.77 26.44 -17.74
CA ASP A 272 6.58 26.40 -16.53
C ASP A 272 5.86 27.18 -15.42
N GLY A 273 5.06 26.44 -14.67
CA GLY A 273 4.43 26.91 -13.42
C GLY A 273 5.32 26.60 -12.21
N ASN A 274 6.34 27.41 -12.01
CA ASN A 274 7.11 27.44 -10.77
C ASN A 274 6.26 28.12 -9.70
N GLY A 275 5.87 27.39 -8.66
CA GLY A 275 5.12 27.92 -7.53
C GLY A 275 5.15 26.94 -6.36
N LEU A 276 6.26 26.90 -5.65
CA LEU A 276 6.34 26.33 -4.29
C LEU A 276 5.85 27.39 -3.30
N PRO A 277 4.89 27.11 -2.44
CA PRO A 277 4.74 27.86 -1.20
C PRO A 277 5.55 27.20 -0.09
N GLY A 278 6.24 28.09 0.61
CA GLY A 278 7.21 27.88 1.66
C GLY A 278 6.76 27.06 2.84
N ASN A 279 7.80 26.48 3.34
CA ASN A 279 8.06 25.93 4.63
C ASN A 279 7.72 26.95 5.74
N ASP A 280 6.89 26.56 6.70
CA ASP A 280 6.80 27.27 7.99
C ASP A 280 7.10 26.25 9.10
N PRO A 281 8.20 26.41 9.87
CA PRO A 281 8.47 25.65 11.06
C PRO A 281 8.05 26.45 12.27
N GLY A 282 7.00 26.02 12.96
CA GLY A 282 6.59 26.70 14.20
C GLY A 282 5.65 25.86 15.07
N LEU A 283 6.25 25.35 16.17
CA LEU A 283 5.73 24.84 17.43
C LEU A 283 5.45 23.34 17.50
#